data_8d37fb32fc32c78aa845b5ab2a6e31da
#
_entry.id   8d37fb32fc32c78aa845b5ab2a6e31da
#
_cell.length_a   1.000
_cell.length_b   1.000
_cell.length_c   1.000
_cell.angle_alpha   90.00
_cell.angle_beta   90.00
_cell.angle_gamma   90.00
#
_symmetry.space_group_name_H-M   'P 1'
#
loop_
_entity.id
_entity.type
_entity.pdbx_description
1 polymer ?
#
loop_
_entity_poly.entity_id
_entity_poly.type
_entity_poly.pdbx_seq_one_letter_code
_entity_poly.pdbx_strand_id
1 'polypeptide(L)'
;GKNFGEMVKDKLVTYGDEWSNVNLDDAQDGLYNPDKAKAEFAKAKTALQAEGVKFPIHLDMPVDQTNTTKVQRVQSFKQSVEENLGSDNVVVDIQQLQKDDVLNITYFAETAAGEDWDISDNVGWSPDFADPSTYLDIIKPSVGENTKTYLGFDSGTNNAAAKQVGLEDYEKMVVEAGEETTDVSKRYEKYAAAQAWLTDSALIIPTTSQTGRPMLSKMVPFTLPFAYSGNKGMSEALLYKYLDVQDKAVTTEEYQKAQENWLKEKEESNKKAQEDLANHVK
;
A
#
# COMPACT_ATOMS: atom_id res chain seq x y z
N GLY A 1 -8.32 -9.16 -18.13
CA GLY A 1 -8.64 -9.54 -16.75
C GLY A 1 -8.75 -8.30 -15.87
N LYS A 2 -9.24 -8.47 -14.65
CA LYS A 2 -9.29 -7.39 -13.65
C LYS A 2 -7.88 -6.98 -13.23
N ASN A 3 -7.67 -5.70 -12.96
CA ASN A 3 -6.43 -5.26 -12.33
C ASN A 3 -6.43 -5.62 -10.83
N PHE A 4 -5.26 -5.52 -10.18
CA PHE A 4 -5.12 -5.93 -8.78
C PHE A 4 -6.03 -5.13 -7.83
N GLY A 5 -6.17 -3.83 -8.03
CA GLY A 5 -7.07 -2.99 -7.22
C GLY A 5 -8.54 -3.38 -7.32
N GLU A 6 -9.01 -3.77 -8.51
CA GLU A 6 -10.36 -4.32 -8.70
C GLU A 6 -10.54 -5.66 -7.99
N MET A 7 -9.51 -6.52 -8.01
CA MET A 7 -9.52 -7.77 -7.26
C MET A 7 -9.60 -7.54 -5.74
N VAL A 8 -8.84 -6.60 -5.21
CA VAL A 8 -8.88 -6.21 -3.80
C VAL A 8 -10.27 -5.69 -3.42
N LYS A 9 -10.85 -4.81 -4.24
CA LYS A 9 -12.21 -4.31 -4.02
C LYS A 9 -13.25 -5.43 -3.99
N ASP A 10 -13.19 -6.36 -4.92
CA ASP A 10 -14.09 -7.53 -4.94
C ASP A 10 -13.97 -8.35 -3.64
N LYS A 11 -12.77 -8.54 -3.12
CA LYS A 11 -12.55 -9.27 -1.87
C LYS A 11 -13.09 -8.50 -0.66
N LEU A 12 -12.92 -7.19 -0.60
CA LEU A 12 -13.51 -6.35 0.46
C LEU A 12 -15.03 -6.44 0.46
N VAL A 13 -15.68 -6.40 -0.72
CA VAL A 13 -17.13 -6.59 -0.83
C VAL A 13 -17.55 -7.99 -0.40
N THR A 14 -16.78 -9.01 -0.75
CA THR A 14 -17.13 -10.41 -0.46
C THR A 14 -16.94 -10.77 1.01
N TYR A 15 -15.89 -10.28 1.64
CA TYR A 15 -15.43 -10.72 2.98
C TYR A 15 -15.58 -9.64 4.07
N GLY A 16 -15.93 -8.41 3.72
CA GLY A 16 -15.99 -7.32 4.67
C GLY A 16 -16.90 -7.58 5.87
N ASP A 17 -18.07 -8.19 5.65
CA ASP A 17 -18.98 -8.56 6.74
C ASP A 17 -18.46 -9.70 7.61
N GLU A 18 -17.62 -10.59 7.04
CA GLU A 18 -17.01 -11.71 7.74
C GLU A 18 -15.83 -11.25 8.62
N TRP A 19 -15.04 -10.28 8.14
CA TRP A 19 -13.86 -9.81 8.87
C TRP A 19 -14.15 -8.71 9.90
N SER A 20 -14.46 -7.51 9.44
CA SER A 20 -14.78 -6.38 10.31
C SER A 20 -16.01 -5.61 9.89
N ASN A 21 -16.77 -6.15 8.94
CA ASN A 21 -17.98 -5.54 8.41
C ASN A 21 -17.73 -4.26 7.60
N VAL A 22 -16.59 -4.14 6.94
CA VAL A 22 -16.40 -3.10 5.93
C VAL A 22 -17.23 -3.45 4.71
N ASN A 23 -18.33 -2.71 4.49
CA ASN A 23 -19.14 -2.85 3.31
C ASN A 23 -18.92 -1.67 2.37
N LEU A 24 -18.28 -1.92 1.23
CA LEU A 24 -18.00 -0.87 0.25
C LEU A 24 -19.22 -0.42 -0.54
N ASP A 25 -20.29 -1.18 -0.55
CA ASP A 25 -21.55 -0.78 -1.21
C ASP A 25 -22.18 0.43 -0.52
N ASP A 26 -21.93 0.58 0.78
CA ASP A 26 -22.39 1.72 1.58
C ASP A 26 -21.41 2.91 1.55
N ALA A 27 -20.24 2.75 0.96
CA ALA A 27 -19.21 3.79 0.94
C ALA A 27 -19.58 4.92 -0.02
N GLN A 28 -19.49 6.15 0.44
CA GLN A 28 -19.80 7.35 -0.34
C GLN A 28 -18.70 7.65 -1.39
N ASP A 29 -17.45 7.39 -1.02
CA ASP A 29 -16.28 7.64 -1.87
C ASP A 29 -15.21 6.58 -1.56
N GLY A 30 -15.21 5.49 -2.32
CA GLY A 30 -14.30 4.38 -2.10
C GLY A 30 -14.45 3.81 -0.68
N LEU A 31 -13.43 4.00 0.17
CA LEU A 31 -13.42 3.53 1.57
C LEU A 31 -13.96 4.56 2.58
N TYR A 32 -14.40 5.73 2.15
CA TYR A 32 -14.88 6.79 3.02
C TYR A 32 -16.34 6.58 3.40
N ASN A 33 -16.60 6.23 4.66
CA ASN A 33 -17.96 6.06 5.20
C ASN A 33 -18.05 6.62 6.62
N PRO A 34 -18.35 7.93 6.78
CA PRO A 34 -18.39 8.58 8.09
C PRO A 34 -19.48 8.06 9.02
N ASP A 35 -20.62 7.62 8.49
CA ASP A 35 -21.71 7.10 9.33
C ASP A 35 -21.33 5.74 9.93
N LYS A 36 -20.70 4.88 9.14
CA LYS A 36 -20.15 3.62 9.63
C LYS A 36 -19.05 3.86 10.64
N ALA A 37 -18.13 4.78 10.36
CA ALA A 37 -17.04 5.15 11.29
C ALA A 37 -17.60 5.61 12.66
N LYS A 38 -18.66 6.43 12.68
CA LYS A 38 -19.35 6.82 13.93
C LYS A 38 -19.96 5.65 14.67
N ALA A 39 -20.59 4.73 13.95
CA ALA A 39 -21.22 3.55 14.54
C ALA A 39 -20.18 2.60 15.16
N GLU A 40 -19.08 2.33 14.44
CA GLU A 40 -17.98 1.48 14.94
C GLU A 40 -17.26 2.16 16.11
N PHE A 41 -17.00 3.47 16.01
CA PHE A 41 -16.41 4.22 17.11
C PHE A 41 -17.26 4.19 18.38
N ALA A 42 -18.58 4.26 18.27
CA ALA A 42 -19.47 4.19 19.43
C ALA A 42 -19.37 2.83 20.16
N LYS A 43 -19.21 1.73 19.42
CA LYS A 43 -18.94 0.41 19.98
C LYS A 43 -17.57 0.37 20.68
N ALA A 44 -16.53 0.81 19.99
CA ALA A 44 -15.19 0.87 20.51
C ALA A 44 -15.09 1.73 21.77
N LYS A 45 -15.72 2.91 21.77
CA LYS A 45 -15.77 3.81 22.93
C LYS A 45 -16.34 3.13 24.16
N THR A 46 -17.43 2.36 24.00
CA THR A 46 -18.02 1.63 25.12
C THR A 46 -17.08 0.58 25.70
N ALA A 47 -16.37 -0.16 24.86
CA ALA A 47 -15.38 -1.15 25.28
C ALA A 47 -14.19 -0.50 25.98
N LEU A 48 -13.63 0.56 25.38
CA LEU A 48 -12.49 1.29 25.94
C LEU A 48 -12.81 1.96 27.27
N GLN A 49 -14.02 2.51 27.44
CA GLN A 49 -14.48 3.04 28.72
C GLN A 49 -14.57 1.96 29.82
N ALA A 50 -15.00 0.76 29.45
CA ALA A 50 -15.02 -0.37 30.37
C ALA A 50 -13.62 -0.77 30.84
N GLU A 51 -12.60 -0.55 30.00
CA GLU A 51 -11.18 -0.76 30.32
C GLU A 51 -10.53 0.45 31.03
N GLY A 52 -11.27 1.52 31.27
CA GLY A 52 -10.81 2.71 31.98
C GLY A 52 -10.10 3.74 31.11
N VAL A 53 -10.17 3.63 29.81
CA VAL A 53 -9.61 4.62 28.88
C VAL A 53 -10.35 5.96 29.02
N LYS A 54 -9.58 7.03 29.13
CA LYS A 54 -10.09 8.40 29.22
C LYS A 54 -10.23 9.01 27.82
N PHE A 55 -11.20 9.89 27.68
CA PHE A 55 -11.43 10.64 26.43
C PHE A 55 -11.19 12.14 26.66
N PRO A 56 -10.75 12.88 25.59
CA PRO A 56 -10.45 12.37 24.27
C PRO A 56 -9.23 11.46 24.23
N ILE A 57 -9.18 10.55 23.24
CA ILE A 57 -7.97 9.83 22.88
C ILE A 57 -7.10 10.78 22.04
N HIS A 58 -5.84 10.90 22.36
CA HIS A 58 -4.85 11.67 21.63
C HIS A 58 -4.04 10.74 20.74
N LEU A 59 -3.90 11.12 19.46
CA LEU A 59 -3.14 10.37 18.45
C LEU A 59 -2.06 11.26 17.87
N ASP A 60 -0.81 10.96 18.20
CA ASP A 60 0.34 11.67 17.70
C ASP A 60 0.63 11.35 16.22
N MET A 61 0.72 12.42 15.41
CA MET A 61 0.96 12.30 13.96
C MET A 61 2.10 13.23 13.53
N PRO A 62 3.36 12.74 13.49
CA PRO A 62 4.49 13.55 13.07
C PRO A 62 4.47 13.83 11.57
N VAL A 63 4.89 15.05 11.20
CA VAL A 63 4.98 15.47 9.80
C VAL A 63 6.20 16.36 9.56
N ASP A 64 6.87 16.14 8.44
CA ASP A 64 7.92 17.03 7.94
C ASP A 64 7.33 18.40 7.59
N GLN A 65 7.61 19.41 8.43
CA GLN A 65 7.11 20.77 8.27
C GLN A 65 7.60 21.46 7.00
N THR A 66 8.66 20.96 6.37
CA THR A 66 9.20 21.50 5.11
C THR A 66 8.42 21.03 3.89
N ASN A 67 7.61 19.97 4.04
CA ASN A 67 6.80 19.41 2.96
C ASN A 67 5.34 19.86 3.08
N THR A 68 5.01 20.96 2.40
CA THR A 68 3.68 21.57 2.44
C THR A 68 2.56 20.62 2.03
N THR A 69 2.80 19.72 1.08
CA THR A 69 1.80 18.72 0.65
C THR A 69 1.51 17.72 1.75
N LYS A 70 2.53 17.23 2.45
CA LYS A 70 2.34 16.34 3.60
C LYS A 70 1.61 17.07 4.73
N VAL A 71 2.01 18.29 5.05
CA VAL A 71 1.34 19.11 6.08
C VAL A 71 -0.16 19.28 5.76
N GLN A 72 -0.51 19.62 4.54
CA GLN A 72 -1.91 19.76 4.12
C GLN A 72 -2.68 18.41 4.23
N ARG A 73 -2.04 17.29 3.89
CA ARG A 73 -2.65 15.97 3.96
C ARG A 73 -2.96 15.56 5.40
N VAL A 74 -2.02 15.72 6.32
CA VAL A 74 -2.26 15.39 7.74
C VAL A 74 -3.27 16.33 8.39
N GLN A 75 -3.31 17.60 7.98
CA GLN A 75 -4.35 18.54 8.41
C GLN A 75 -5.74 18.13 7.93
N SER A 76 -5.86 17.69 6.68
CA SER A 76 -7.11 17.18 6.13
C SER A 76 -7.56 15.89 6.84
N PHE A 77 -6.62 15.00 7.15
CA PHE A 77 -6.90 13.81 7.93
C PHE A 77 -7.41 14.15 9.33
N LYS A 78 -6.69 15.01 10.07
CA LYS A 78 -7.12 15.52 11.38
C LYS A 78 -8.54 16.08 11.32
N GLN A 79 -8.78 17.00 10.38
CA GLN A 79 -10.10 17.62 10.21
C GLN A 79 -11.18 16.56 10.00
N SER A 80 -10.95 15.59 9.11
CA SER A 80 -11.93 14.53 8.81
C SER A 80 -12.23 13.68 10.05
N VAL A 81 -11.22 13.31 10.82
CA VAL A 81 -11.40 12.51 12.04
C VAL A 81 -12.18 13.29 13.09
N GLU A 82 -11.75 14.51 13.41
CA GLU A 82 -12.33 15.32 14.50
C GLU A 82 -13.74 15.82 14.16
N GLU A 83 -14.03 16.17 12.91
CA GLU A 83 -15.39 16.56 12.49
C GLU A 83 -16.38 15.38 12.53
N ASN A 84 -15.92 14.17 12.18
CA ASN A 84 -16.80 13.03 12.16
C ASN A 84 -16.95 12.33 13.50
N LEU A 85 -15.90 12.18 14.28
CA LEU A 85 -15.92 11.48 15.57
C LEU A 85 -16.13 12.43 16.76
N GLY A 86 -15.86 13.70 16.58
CA GLY A 86 -15.90 14.72 17.62
C GLY A 86 -14.57 14.84 18.38
N SER A 87 -14.08 16.07 18.55
CA SER A 87 -12.83 16.35 19.30
C SER A 87 -12.90 16.01 20.79
N ASP A 88 -14.09 15.84 21.34
CA ASP A 88 -14.29 15.31 22.70
C ASP A 88 -14.00 13.79 22.78
N ASN A 89 -13.85 13.13 21.65
CA ASN A 89 -13.61 11.70 21.53
C ASN A 89 -12.20 11.39 21.07
N VAL A 90 -11.76 12.04 19.99
CA VAL A 90 -10.44 11.81 19.36
C VAL A 90 -9.84 13.14 18.96
N VAL A 91 -8.58 13.34 19.29
CA VAL A 91 -7.77 14.49 18.87
C VAL A 91 -6.55 13.96 18.12
N VAL A 92 -6.30 14.45 16.93
CA VAL A 92 -5.07 14.16 16.18
C VAL A 92 -4.08 15.28 16.47
N ASP A 93 -3.00 14.97 17.18
CA ASP A 93 -1.95 15.91 17.55
C ASP A 93 -0.86 15.92 16.47
N ILE A 94 -0.94 16.90 15.57
CA ILE A 94 0.03 17.05 14.49
C ILE A 94 1.33 17.63 15.04
N GLN A 95 2.40 16.86 14.99
CA GLN A 95 3.74 17.25 15.38
C GLN A 95 4.53 17.71 14.16
N GLN A 96 4.62 19.03 13.94
CA GLN A 96 5.41 19.60 12.84
C GLN A 96 6.88 19.66 13.23
N LEU A 97 7.69 18.77 12.70
CA LEU A 97 9.10 18.60 13.01
C LEU A 97 9.97 18.87 11.79
N GLN A 98 11.28 18.98 12.01
CA GLN A 98 12.23 18.96 10.90
C GLN A 98 12.26 17.57 10.26
N LYS A 99 12.59 17.51 8.99
CA LYS A 99 12.60 16.26 8.22
C LYS A 99 13.40 15.15 8.90
N ASP A 100 14.61 15.49 9.38
CA ASP A 100 15.50 14.48 9.98
C ASP A 100 14.96 14.01 11.34
N ASP A 101 14.30 14.87 12.11
CA ASP A 101 13.65 14.49 13.36
C ASP A 101 12.49 13.51 13.10
N VAL A 102 11.66 13.80 12.08
CA VAL A 102 10.59 12.88 11.68
C VAL A 102 11.16 11.54 11.26
N LEU A 103 12.23 11.53 10.45
CA LEU A 103 12.85 10.28 10.00
C LEU A 103 13.45 9.48 11.16
N ASN A 104 14.01 10.14 12.17
CA ASN A 104 14.61 9.47 13.33
C ASN A 104 13.59 8.76 14.21
N ILE A 105 12.38 9.31 14.35
CA ILE A 105 11.30 8.72 15.15
C ILE A 105 10.38 7.79 14.32
N THR A 106 10.63 7.62 13.04
CA THR A 106 9.87 6.75 12.14
C THR A 106 10.79 5.76 11.43
N TYR A 107 11.27 6.10 10.25
CA TYR A 107 11.99 5.20 9.35
C TYR A 107 13.34 4.71 9.90
N PHE A 108 14.10 5.58 10.57
CA PHE A 108 15.43 5.28 11.09
C PHE A 108 15.45 4.83 12.55
N ALA A 109 14.31 4.76 13.23
CA ALA A 109 14.26 4.18 14.57
C ALA A 109 14.84 2.76 14.53
N GLU A 110 15.77 2.45 15.42
CA GLU A 110 16.43 1.13 15.42
C GLU A 110 15.49 0.01 15.88
N THR A 111 14.57 0.34 16.79
CA THR A 111 13.58 -0.60 17.34
C THR A 111 12.20 0.06 17.39
N ALA A 112 11.15 -0.72 17.51
CA ALA A 112 9.79 -0.21 17.71
C ALA A 112 9.66 0.69 18.94
N ALA A 113 10.44 0.46 19.98
CA ALA A 113 10.46 1.34 21.16
C ALA A 113 11.04 2.74 20.90
N GLY A 114 11.75 2.92 19.79
CA GLY A 114 12.26 4.22 19.34
C GLY A 114 11.29 4.95 18.40
N GLU A 115 10.21 4.32 18.00
CA GLU A 115 9.14 4.95 17.22
C GLU A 115 8.27 5.80 18.15
N ASP A 116 8.04 7.05 17.76
CA ASP A 116 7.27 8.00 18.57
C ASP A 116 6.13 8.60 17.72
N TRP A 117 5.15 7.76 17.45
CA TRP A 117 3.96 8.11 16.70
C TRP A 117 2.82 7.09 16.91
N ASP A 118 1.58 7.55 16.76
CA ASP A 118 0.39 6.70 16.70
C ASP A 118 -0.09 6.54 15.25
N ILE A 119 0.09 7.57 14.42
CA ILE A 119 -0.24 7.55 13.00
C ILE A 119 0.94 8.12 12.21
N SER A 120 1.44 7.35 11.24
CA SER A 120 2.54 7.79 10.39
C SER A 120 2.12 7.92 8.91
N ASP A 121 2.39 9.09 8.31
CA ASP A 121 2.32 9.34 6.86
C ASP A 121 3.71 9.36 6.22
N ASN A 122 4.68 8.74 6.86
CA ASN A 122 6.10 8.91 6.52
C ASN A 122 6.79 7.64 6.03
N VAL A 123 6.00 6.70 5.53
CA VAL A 123 6.46 5.42 5.01
C VAL A 123 6.57 5.44 3.50
N GLY A 124 7.45 4.63 2.95
CA GLY A 124 7.60 4.45 1.52
C GLY A 124 8.28 3.14 1.19
N TRP A 125 7.78 2.46 0.20
CA TRP A 125 8.36 1.25 -0.36
C TRP A 125 8.28 1.27 -1.88
N SER A 126 9.32 0.79 -2.52
CA SER A 126 9.35 0.57 -3.97
C SER A 126 9.37 -0.92 -4.24
N PRO A 127 8.65 -1.41 -5.25
CA PRO A 127 8.58 -2.83 -5.53
C PRO A 127 9.94 -3.37 -5.99
N ASP A 128 10.30 -4.56 -5.50
CA ASP A 128 11.47 -5.28 -5.97
C ASP A 128 11.17 -6.01 -7.29
N PHE A 129 9.94 -6.50 -7.42
CA PHE A 129 9.47 -7.27 -8.57
C PHE A 129 8.04 -6.88 -8.95
N ALA A 130 7.61 -7.29 -10.15
CA ALA A 130 6.23 -7.14 -10.61
C ALA A 130 5.32 -8.26 -10.04
N ASP A 131 5.35 -8.43 -8.73
CA ASP A 131 4.53 -9.40 -7.99
C ASP A 131 3.99 -8.74 -6.72
N PRO A 132 2.73 -9.00 -6.31
CA PRO A 132 2.15 -8.38 -5.12
C PRO A 132 2.91 -8.69 -3.82
N SER A 133 3.64 -9.80 -3.76
CA SER A 133 4.46 -10.15 -2.60
C SER A 133 5.41 -9.05 -2.18
N THR A 134 5.95 -8.31 -3.14
CA THR A 134 6.91 -7.23 -2.85
C THR A 134 6.37 -6.13 -1.92
N TYR A 135 5.04 -5.96 -1.87
CA TYR A 135 4.38 -5.02 -0.97
C TYR A 135 3.80 -5.66 0.28
N LEU A 136 3.51 -6.96 0.25
CA LEU A 136 2.80 -7.64 1.33
C LEU A 136 3.74 -8.43 2.23
N ASP A 137 4.85 -8.94 1.70
CA ASP A 137 5.84 -9.67 2.50
C ASP A 137 6.55 -8.81 3.53
N ILE A 138 6.75 -7.52 3.25
CA ILE A 138 7.54 -6.60 4.07
C ILE A 138 6.94 -6.29 5.44
N ILE A 139 5.66 -6.56 5.63
CA ILE A 139 4.92 -6.31 6.87
C ILE A 139 4.43 -7.60 7.54
N LYS A 140 4.95 -8.77 7.14
CA LYS A 140 4.70 -10.01 7.87
C LYS A 140 5.23 -9.90 9.30
N PRO A 141 4.42 -10.20 10.33
CA PRO A 141 4.84 -10.00 11.72
C PRO A 141 6.07 -10.80 12.14
N SER A 142 6.31 -11.96 11.55
CA SER A 142 7.44 -12.81 11.94
C SER A 142 8.77 -12.39 11.31
N VAL A 143 8.77 -11.92 10.07
CA VAL A 143 9.99 -11.72 9.27
C VAL A 143 9.99 -10.46 8.39
N GLY A 144 8.95 -9.63 8.47
CA GLY A 144 8.82 -8.46 7.60
C GLY A 144 9.90 -7.41 7.87
N GLU A 145 10.54 -6.93 6.81
CA GLU A 145 11.63 -5.94 6.89
C GLU A 145 11.15 -4.57 7.37
N ASN A 146 9.90 -4.24 7.11
CA ASN A 146 9.32 -2.93 7.40
C ASN A 146 8.14 -2.98 8.40
N THR A 147 7.99 -4.07 9.14
CA THR A 147 6.94 -4.21 10.16
C THR A 147 6.99 -3.07 11.18
N LYS A 148 8.19 -2.71 11.63
CA LYS A 148 8.42 -1.59 12.54
C LYS A 148 7.93 -0.27 11.93
N THR A 149 8.43 0.08 10.76
CA THR A 149 8.14 1.38 10.11
C THR A 149 6.67 1.56 9.71
N TYR A 150 5.97 0.47 9.40
CA TYR A 150 4.57 0.53 8.96
C TYR A 150 3.58 0.25 10.08
N LEU A 151 3.94 -0.58 11.06
CA LEU A 151 3.02 -1.08 12.06
C LEU A 151 3.47 -0.80 13.50
N GLY A 152 4.64 -0.18 13.70
CA GLY A 152 5.12 0.24 15.01
C GLY A 152 5.54 -0.88 15.96
N PHE A 153 5.89 -2.07 15.44
CA PHE A 153 6.44 -3.15 16.27
C PHE A 153 7.57 -3.91 15.56
N ASP A 154 8.53 -4.42 16.32
CA ASP A 154 9.63 -5.21 15.78
C ASP A 154 9.13 -6.55 15.24
N SER A 155 9.63 -6.99 14.08
CA SER A 155 9.33 -8.33 13.57
C SER A 155 9.93 -9.42 14.46
N GLY A 156 9.26 -10.55 14.54
CA GLY A 156 9.72 -11.70 15.31
C GLY A 156 8.60 -12.69 15.58
N THR A 157 8.99 -13.91 15.97
CA THR A 157 8.05 -14.96 16.34
C THR A 157 7.38 -14.67 17.69
N ASN A 158 6.13 -15.05 17.84
CA ASN A 158 5.33 -14.86 19.06
C ASN A 158 5.13 -13.40 19.48
N ASN A 159 5.01 -12.49 18.54
CA ASN A 159 4.72 -11.10 18.82
C ASN A 159 3.31 -10.94 19.38
N ALA A 160 3.20 -10.49 20.64
CA ALA A 160 1.92 -10.35 21.33
C ALA A 160 1.02 -9.29 20.67
N ALA A 161 1.58 -8.17 20.21
CA ALA A 161 0.84 -7.11 19.54
C ALA A 161 0.29 -7.60 18.19
N ALA A 162 1.12 -8.27 17.39
CA ALA A 162 0.69 -8.86 16.13
C ALA A 162 -0.45 -9.87 16.29
N LYS A 163 -0.35 -10.70 17.34
CA LYS A 163 -1.40 -11.66 17.66
C LYS A 163 -2.71 -11.00 18.10
N GLN A 164 -2.61 -9.95 18.90
CA GLN A 164 -3.77 -9.22 19.40
C GLN A 164 -4.59 -8.59 18.28
N VAL A 165 -3.94 -8.11 17.22
CA VAL A 165 -4.60 -7.50 16.04
C VAL A 165 -4.84 -8.48 14.89
N GLY A 166 -4.54 -9.77 15.06
CA GLY A 166 -4.84 -10.81 14.06
C GLY A 166 -3.85 -10.88 12.89
N LEU A 167 -2.68 -10.25 12.95
CA LEU A 167 -1.69 -10.26 11.88
C LEU A 167 -1.08 -11.63 11.59
N GLU A 168 -1.21 -12.60 12.51
CA GLU A 168 -0.84 -13.99 12.23
C GLU A 168 -1.70 -14.61 11.12
N ASP A 169 -2.96 -14.21 11.00
CA ASP A 169 -3.84 -14.68 9.92
C ASP A 169 -3.50 -14.00 8.59
N TYR A 170 -3.18 -12.70 8.63
CA TYR A 170 -2.62 -12.02 7.47
C TYR A 170 -1.36 -12.71 6.95
N GLU A 171 -0.40 -13.04 7.82
CA GLU A 171 0.83 -13.72 7.42
C GLU A 171 0.56 -15.07 6.76
N LYS A 172 -0.38 -15.86 7.29
CA LYS A 172 -0.80 -17.13 6.66
C LYS A 172 -1.32 -16.91 5.25
N MET A 173 -2.19 -15.90 5.04
CA MET A 173 -2.72 -15.57 3.71
C MET A 173 -1.60 -15.20 2.73
N VAL A 174 -0.62 -14.41 3.16
CA VAL A 174 0.53 -14.02 2.35
C VAL A 174 1.41 -15.21 2.00
N VAL A 175 1.70 -16.09 2.98
CA VAL A 175 2.47 -17.33 2.76
C VAL A 175 1.75 -18.25 1.77
N GLU A 176 0.46 -18.51 1.98
CA GLU A 176 -0.34 -19.36 1.08
C GLU A 176 -0.43 -18.79 -0.35
N ALA A 177 -0.44 -17.46 -0.48
CA ALA A 177 -0.37 -16.82 -1.79
C ALA A 177 1.01 -17.04 -2.44
N GLY A 178 2.08 -16.98 -1.66
CA GLY A 178 3.45 -17.24 -2.10
C GLY A 178 3.68 -18.67 -2.58
N GLU A 179 3.01 -19.65 -1.99
CA GLU A 179 3.09 -21.06 -2.36
C GLU A 179 2.37 -21.41 -3.69
N GLU A 180 1.47 -20.52 -4.15
CA GLU A 180 0.84 -20.70 -5.47
C GLU A 180 1.80 -20.33 -6.58
N THR A 181 2.45 -21.33 -7.18
CA THR A 181 3.46 -21.16 -8.22
C THR A 181 3.02 -21.60 -9.61
N THR A 182 1.86 -22.24 -9.71
CA THR A 182 1.38 -22.87 -10.96
C THR A 182 0.34 -22.04 -11.69
N ASP A 183 -0.51 -21.32 -10.96
CA ASP A 183 -1.58 -20.50 -11.52
C ASP A 183 -1.42 -19.05 -11.06
N VAL A 184 -0.91 -18.21 -11.96
CA VAL A 184 -0.67 -16.79 -11.69
C VAL A 184 -1.96 -16.06 -11.30
N SER A 185 -3.11 -16.40 -11.89
CA SER A 185 -4.37 -15.75 -11.56
C SER A 185 -4.81 -16.06 -10.14
N LYS A 186 -4.71 -17.34 -9.72
CA LYS A 186 -4.99 -17.74 -8.34
C LYS A 186 -4.02 -17.11 -7.35
N ARG A 187 -2.73 -17.02 -7.70
CA ARG A 187 -1.73 -16.33 -6.89
C ARG A 187 -2.15 -14.89 -6.62
N TYR A 188 -2.53 -14.16 -7.66
CA TYR A 188 -2.97 -12.77 -7.53
C TYR A 188 -4.28 -12.63 -6.74
N GLU A 189 -5.23 -13.55 -6.91
CA GLU A 189 -6.46 -13.58 -6.12
C GLU A 189 -6.20 -13.77 -4.62
N LYS A 190 -5.27 -14.66 -4.26
CA LYS A 190 -4.86 -14.89 -2.86
C LYS A 190 -4.19 -13.64 -2.27
N TYR A 191 -3.27 -13.02 -3.00
CA TYR A 191 -2.67 -11.75 -2.55
C TYR A 191 -3.69 -10.62 -2.45
N ALA A 192 -4.67 -10.56 -3.36
CA ALA A 192 -5.75 -9.58 -3.28
C ALA A 192 -6.60 -9.78 -2.00
N ALA A 193 -6.82 -11.02 -1.59
CA ALA A 193 -7.49 -11.32 -0.33
C ALA A 193 -6.67 -10.86 0.88
N ALA A 194 -5.35 -11.10 0.89
CA ALA A 194 -4.46 -10.64 1.96
C ALA A 194 -4.42 -9.10 2.03
N GLN A 195 -4.34 -8.42 0.90
CA GLN A 195 -4.39 -6.95 0.84
C GLN A 195 -5.75 -6.41 1.32
N ALA A 196 -6.84 -7.08 0.97
CA ALA A 196 -8.17 -6.70 1.42
C ALA A 196 -8.29 -6.84 2.95
N TRP A 197 -7.80 -7.94 3.52
CA TRP A 197 -7.73 -8.14 4.96
C TRP A 197 -6.95 -7.01 5.66
N LEU A 198 -5.77 -6.67 5.12
CA LEU A 198 -4.94 -5.61 5.67
C LEU A 198 -5.64 -4.23 5.62
N THR A 199 -6.36 -3.95 4.54
CA THR A 199 -7.15 -2.72 4.40
C THR A 199 -8.32 -2.71 5.39
N ASP A 200 -9.02 -3.82 5.55
CA ASP A 200 -10.16 -3.97 6.45
C ASP A 200 -9.75 -3.86 7.93
N SER A 201 -8.55 -4.34 8.27
CA SER A 201 -8.00 -4.22 9.63
C SER A 201 -7.70 -2.79 10.07
N ALA A 202 -7.68 -1.82 9.14
CA ALA A 202 -7.29 -0.43 9.35
C ALA A 202 -5.86 -0.22 9.91
N LEU A 203 -5.02 -1.24 9.90
CA LEU A 203 -3.60 -1.12 10.26
C LEU A 203 -2.82 -0.30 9.23
N ILE A 204 -3.25 -0.37 7.96
CA ILE A 204 -2.78 0.51 6.88
C ILE A 204 -4.00 1.14 6.21
N ILE A 205 -4.03 2.45 6.19
CA ILE A 205 -5.17 3.23 5.66
C ILE A 205 -4.83 3.72 4.25
N PRO A 206 -5.42 3.15 3.18
CA PRO A 206 -5.26 3.66 1.83
C PRO A 206 -5.92 5.04 1.69
N THR A 207 -5.16 6.05 1.28
CA THR A 207 -5.66 7.42 1.16
C THR A 207 -5.76 7.91 -0.26
N THR A 208 -4.76 7.61 -1.09
CA THR A 208 -4.68 8.10 -2.47
C THR A 208 -4.02 7.08 -3.38
N SER A 209 -4.41 7.10 -4.65
CA SER A 209 -3.73 6.39 -5.72
C SER A 209 -2.97 7.39 -6.57
N GLN A 210 -1.69 7.13 -6.83
CA GLN A 210 -0.94 7.94 -7.79
C GLN A 210 -1.30 7.50 -9.20
N THR A 211 -1.84 8.42 -9.97
CA THR A 211 -2.07 8.23 -11.41
C THR A 211 -0.91 8.80 -12.21
N GLY A 212 -0.87 8.44 -13.51
CA GLY A 212 0.10 9.04 -14.43
C GLY A 212 0.01 10.57 -14.43
N ARG A 213 1.15 11.22 -14.54
CA ARG A 213 1.24 12.68 -14.66
C ARG A 213 1.37 13.05 -16.14
N PRO A 214 0.73 14.12 -16.62
CA PRO A 214 1.02 14.65 -17.92
C PRO A 214 2.51 15.00 -18.04
N MET A 215 3.16 14.46 -19.05
CA MET A 215 4.59 14.70 -19.30
C MET A 215 4.82 15.19 -20.71
N LEU A 216 5.73 16.14 -20.87
CA LEU A 216 6.29 16.51 -22.14
C LEU A 216 7.64 15.80 -22.27
N SER A 217 7.74 14.84 -23.18
CA SER A 217 8.92 13.99 -23.33
C SER A 217 9.39 13.95 -24.79
N LYS A 218 10.70 13.83 -24.96
CA LYS A 218 11.35 13.49 -26.23
C LYS A 218 11.83 12.04 -26.25
N MET A 219 11.63 11.28 -25.21
CA MET A 219 11.97 9.86 -25.16
C MET A 219 11.02 9.08 -26.08
N VAL A 220 11.58 8.25 -26.94
CA VAL A 220 10.78 7.36 -27.79
C VAL A 220 10.04 6.36 -26.87
N PRO A 221 8.70 6.31 -26.95
CA PRO A 221 7.92 5.49 -26.04
C PRO A 221 8.27 4.00 -26.16
N PHE A 222 8.26 3.32 -25.03
CA PHE A 222 8.42 1.86 -24.92
C PHE A 222 9.74 1.29 -25.47
N THR A 223 10.82 2.08 -25.50
CA THR A 223 12.16 1.59 -25.82
C THR A 223 12.83 0.85 -24.66
N LEU A 224 12.23 0.91 -23.47
CA LEU A 224 12.68 0.15 -22.29
C LEU A 224 12.28 -1.33 -22.37
N PRO A 225 13.06 -2.25 -21.75
CA PRO A 225 12.71 -3.66 -21.68
C PRO A 225 11.34 -3.91 -21.06
N PHE A 226 10.63 -4.96 -21.49
CA PHE A 226 9.31 -5.34 -20.96
C PHE A 226 9.32 -5.65 -19.45
N ALA A 227 10.43 -6.15 -18.92
CA ALA A 227 10.61 -6.49 -17.52
C ALA A 227 11.04 -5.31 -16.62
N TYR A 228 10.79 -4.10 -17.07
CA TYR A 228 11.25 -2.88 -16.39
C TYR A 228 10.59 -2.65 -15.03
N SER A 229 9.41 -3.16 -14.76
CA SER A 229 8.66 -2.77 -13.59
C SER A 229 9.35 -3.18 -12.28
N GLY A 230 9.88 -2.17 -11.59
CA GLY A 230 10.08 -2.24 -10.16
C GLY A 230 11.12 -3.20 -9.64
N ASN A 231 12.16 -3.50 -10.42
CA ASN A 231 13.28 -4.22 -9.85
C ASN A 231 14.13 -3.25 -9.03
N LYS A 232 14.05 -3.34 -7.71
CA LYS A 232 14.90 -2.60 -6.77
C LYS A 232 16.37 -2.99 -7.02
N GLY A 233 17.15 -2.08 -7.52
CA GLY A 233 18.53 -2.34 -7.96
C GLY A 233 18.72 -2.31 -9.47
N MET A 234 17.68 -2.35 -10.28
CA MET A 234 17.76 -1.78 -11.62
C MET A 234 17.62 -0.26 -11.47
N SER A 235 18.72 0.33 -11.01
CA SER A 235 18.79 1.79 -10.96
C SER A 235 18.45 2.34 -12.33
N GLU A 236 17.76 3.46 -12.36
CA GLU A 236 17.44 4.19 -13.59
C GLU A 236 18.64 4.28 -14.54
N ALA A 237 19.86 4.35 -14.01
CA ALA A 237 21.10 4.39 -14.77
C ALA A 237 21.32 3.16 -15.69
N LEU A 238 20.85 1.99 -15.33
CA LEU A 238 20.96 0.79 -16.18
C LEU A 238 19.99 0.82 -17.36
N LEU A 239 18.98 1.65 -17.29
CA LEU A 239 17.92 1.75 -18.29
C LEU A 239 18.24 2.78 -19.36
N TYR A 240 19.06 3.79 -19.05
CA TYR A 240 19.40 4.85 -19.99
C TYR A 240 20.01 4.33 -21.29
N LYS A 241 20.73 3.22 -21.27
CA LYS A 241 21.31 2.63 -22.49
C LYS A 241 20.27 2.09 -23.47
N TYR A 242 19.04 1.92 -23.06
CA TYR A 242 17.92 1.42 -23.87
C TYR A 242 16.99 2.54 -24.31
N LEU A 243 17.20 3.77 -23.83
CA LEU A 243 16.37 4.91 -24.16
C LEU A 243 16.79 5.51 -25.48
N ASP A 244 15.87 5.62 -26.40
CA ASP A 244 16.02 6.41 -27.60
C ASP A 244 15.37 7.79 -27.41
N VAL A 245 16.01 8.82 -27.94
CA VAL A 245 15.54 10.20 -27.84
C VAL A 245 15.38 10.77 -29.25
N GLN A 246 14.24 11.40 -29.50
CA GLN A 246 13.93 12.07 -30.76
C GLN A 246 14.00 13.59 -30.65
N ASP A 247 14.09 14.29 -31.79
CA ASP A 247 14.25 15.77 -31.81
C ASP A 247 12.99 16.52 -31.37
N LYS A 248 11.81 15.94 -31.59
CA LYS A 248 10.51 16.55 -31.27
C LYS A 248 9.88 15.90 -30.05
N ALA A 249 9.03 16.64 -29.37
CA ALA A 249 8.20 16.08 -28.33
C ALA A 249 7.26 14.98 -28.86
N VAL A 250 7.08 13.92 -28.09
CA VAL A 250 6.14 12.84 -28.42
C VAL A 250 4.72 13.35 -28.32
N THR A 251 3.93 13.14 -29.37
CA THR A 251 2.50 13.46 -29.35
C THR A 251 1.68 12.35 -28.67
N THR A 252 0.45 12.66 -28.31
CA THR A 252 -0.47 11.66 -27.73
C THR A 252 -0.73 10.51 -28.69
N GLU A 253 -0.89 10.81 -29.98
CA GLU A 253 -1.14 9.83 -31.03
C GLU A 253 0.07 8.91 -31.23
N GLU A 254 1.28 9.48 -31.24
CA GLU A 254 2.52 8.71 -31.32
C GLU A 254 2.66 7.77 -30.12
N TYR A 255 2.37 8.26 -28.92
CA TYR A 255 2.41 7.45 -27.70
C TYR A 255 1.40 6.30 -27.75
N GLN A 256 0.13 6.57 -28.11
CA GLN A 256 -0.92 5.56 -28.20
C GLN A 256 -0.57 4.47 -29.21
N LYS A 257 -0.11 4.84 -30.39
CA LYS A 257 0.32 3.89 -31.42
C LYS A 257 1.51 3.05 -30.97
N ALA A 258 2.48 3.66 -30.29
CA ALA A 258 3.61 2.94 -29.74
C ALA A 258 3.18 1.96 -28.63
N GLN A 259 2.21 2.34 -27.79
CA GLN A 259 1.64 1.48 -26.77
C GLN A 259 0.93 0.26 -27.35
N GLU A 260 0.12 0.45 -28.39
CA GLU A 260 -0.56 -0.66 -29.07
C GLU A 260 0.44 -1.67 -29.66
N ASN A 261 1.49 -1.16 -30.31
CA ASN A 261 2.54 -2.01 -30.87
C ASN A 261 3.30 -2.77 -29.76
N TRP A 262 3.69 -2.06 -28.70
CA TRP A 262 4.39 -2.65 -27.57
C TRP A 262 3.57 -3.75 -26.88
N LEU A 263 2.25 -3.56 -26.71
CA LEU A 263 1.38 -4.59 -26.13
C LEU A 263 1.33 -5.85 -26.99
N LYS A 264 1.28 -5.73 -28.31
CA LYS A 264 1.34 -6.88 -29.25
C LYS A 264 2.69 -7.61 -29.14
N GLU A 265 3.79 -6.87 -29.19
CA GLU A 265 5.13 -7.44 -29.11
C GLU A 265 5.35 -8.13 -27.75
N LYS A 266 4.82 -7.54 -26.66
CA LYS A 266 4.86 -8.13 -25.32
C LYS A 266 4.10 -9.47 -25.28
N GLU A 267 2.90 -9.53 -25.87
CA GLU A 267 2.10 -10.76 -25.92
C GLU A 267 2.82 -11.86 -26.72
N GLU A 268 3.37 -11.52 -27.89
CA GLU A 268 4.15 -12.45 -28.70
C GLU A 268 5.40 -12.94 -27.98
N SER A 269 6.13 -12.04 -27.30
CA SER A 269 7.32 -12.37 -26.50
C SER A 269 6.98 -13.31 -25.34
N ASN A 270 5.89 -13.03 -24.62
CA ASN A 270 5.44 -13.89 -23.51
C ASN A 270 5.04 -15.27 -24.01
N LYS A 271 4.31 -15.37 -25.13
CA LYS A 271 3.94 -16.64 -25.74
C LYS A 271 5.17 -17.46 -26.11
N LYS A 272 6.13 -16.84 -26.78
CA LYS A 272 7.40 -17.48 -27.13
C LYS A 272 8.16 -17.95 -25.89
N ALA A 273 8.25 -17.15 -24.86
CA ALA A 273 8.93 -17.52 -23.62
C ALA A 273 8.27 -18.74 -22.94
N GLN A 274 6.95 -18.83 -22.95
CA GLN A 274 6.22 -19.99 -22.45
C GLN A 274 6.46 -21.26 -23.31
N GLU A 275 6.49 -21.11 -24.63
CA GLU A 275 6.81 -22.21 -25.54
C GLU A 275 8.26 -22.72 -25.33
N ASP A 276 9.22 -21.78 -25.19
CA ASP A 276 10.61 -22.10 -24.93
C ASP A 276 10.77 -22.82 -23.57
N LEU A 277 10.09 -22.37 -22.53
CA LEU A 277 10.07 -23.00 -21.22
C LEU A 277 9.48 -24.42 -21.29
N ALA A 278 8.35 -24.61 -21.96
CA ALA A 278 7.70 -25.90 -22.12
C ALA A 278 8.60 -26.90 -22.90
N ASN A 279 9.43 -26.43 -23.82
CA ASN A 279 10.41 -27.24 -24.54
C ASN A 279 11.66 -27.54 -23.72
N HIS A 280 12.02 -26.65 -22.77
CA HIS A 280 13.19 -26.83 -21.91
C HIS A 280 12.96 -27.89 -20.81
N VAL A 281 11.73 -28.04 -20.34
CA VAL A 281 11.35 -28.98 -19.26
C VAL A 281 11.08 -30.39 -19.77
N LYS A 282 11.12 -30.64 -21.08
CA LYS A 282 11.04 -31.97 -21.67
C LYS A 282 12.41 -32.62 -21.71
#